data_bf98bed6b07da8685abd62cc9e17e5c5
#
_entry.id   bf98bed6b07da8685abd62cc9e17e5c5
#
_cell.length_a   1.000
_cell.length_b   1.000
_cell.length_c   1.000
_cell.angle_alpha   90.00
_cell.angle_beta   90.00
_cell.angle_gamma   90.00
#
_symmetry.space_group_name_H-M   'P 1'
#
loop_
_entity.id
_entity.type
_entity.pdbx_description
1 polymer ?
#
loop_
_entity_poly.entity_id
_entity_poly.type
_entity_poly.pdbx_seq_one_letter_code
_entity_poly.pdbx_strand_id
1 'polypeptide(L)'
;MMKACLWLAAPVISAAIWLEAGNAFAGGHMDSTPQEVFDSMRGSFQSAKAKGVHARYQWDLSGPQGGEWWIDVNDGTYKMGKGKIDNPSVTFAAKDKDWVAVSNHQMGGTWAYLTGRLKIRGDQGLARKLGEIFP
;
A
#
# COMPACT_ATOMS: atom_id res chain seq x y z
N MET A 1 53.25 -0.85 -11.89
CA MET A 1 52.84 -0.68 -11.81
C MET A 1 51.83 -0.81 -11.66
N MET A 2 51.67 -0.76 -11.72
CA MET A 2 50.88 -0.68 -11.51
C MET A 2 49.92 -0.66 -11.52
N LYS A 3 49.83 -0.66 -11.51
CA LYS A 3 49.04 -0.44 -11.45
C LYS A 3 48.04 -0.56 -11.62
N ALA A 4 48.02 -0.74 -11.84
CA ALA A 4 47.18 -0.69 -11.96
C ALA A 4 46.35 -1.09 -11.82
N CYS A 5 46.47 -1.27 -11.67
CA CYS A 5 45.75 -1.53 -11.48
C CYS A 5 44.79 -1.54 -11.22
N LEU A 6 44.78 -1.40 -11.11
CA LEU A 6 43.98 -1.29 -10.77
C LEU A 6 43.03 -1.22 -10.88
N TRP A 7 43.05 -1.13 -11.03
CA TRP A 7 42.18 -0.87 -11.15
C TRP A 7 41.34 -1.37 -11.36
N LEU A 8 41.37 -1.60 -11.37
CA LEU A 8 40.61 -1.88 -11.53
C LEU A 8 39.72 -2.24 -11.22
N ALA A 9 39.74 -2.45 -11.15
CA ALA A 9 39.08 -2.98 -10.44
C ALA A 9 37.95 -2.32 -10.17
N ALA A 10 38.07 -1.63 -9.79
CA ALA A 10 37.09 -0.83 -9.49
C ALA A 10 35.94 -0.89 -10.26
N PRO A 11 36.00 -0.83 -11.18
CA PRO A 11 34.95 -0.73 -12.00
C PRO A 11 33.89 -1.59 -11.67
N VAL A 12 34.14 -2.50 -11.76
CA VAL A 12 33.28 -3.34 -11.50
C VAL A 12 32.36 -3.09 -10.64
N ILE A 13 32.71 -2.78 -9.76
CA ILE A 13 31.94 -2.51 -8.82
C ILE A 13 30.81 -1.89 -9.23
N SER A 14 31.05 -1.01 -9.77
CA SER A 14 30.01 -0.30 -10.19
C SER A 14 29.03 -1.14 -10.73
N ALA A 15 29.42 -1.92 -11.39
CA ALA A 15 28.51 -2.70 -11.98
C ALA A 15 27.55 -3.16 -11.04
N ALA A 16 27.93 -3.72 -10.18
CA ALA A 16 27.04 -4.32 -9.29
C ALA A 16 26.04 -3.38 -8.96
N ILE A 17 26.33 -2.33 -8.79
CA ILE A 17 25.43 -1.48 -8.46
C ILE A 17 24.33 -1.36 -9.27
N TRP A 18 24.56 -1.20 -10.41
CA TRP A 18 23.51 -0.96 -11.13
C TRP A 18 22.61 -1.96 -11.18
N LEU A 19 22.92 -2.91 -10.82
CA LEU A 19 22.10 -3.86 -10.84
C LEU A 19 21.00 -3.57 -10.14
N GLU A 20 21.13 -3.26 -9.12
CA GLU A 20 20.10 -3.10 -8.36
C GLU A 20 19.36 -2.03 -8.84
N ALA A 21 19.91 -1.27 -9.36
CA ALA A 21 19.21 -0.17 -9.83
C ALA A 21 18.21 -0.75 -10.66
N GLY A 22 18.59 -1.52 -11.42
CA GLY A 22 17.70 -2.03 -12.26
C GLY A 22 16.55 -2.50 -11.58
N ASN A 23 16.67 -3.20 -10.71
CA ASN A 23 15.60 -3.75 -10.14
C ASN A 23 14.76 -2.85 -9.68
N ALA A 24 15.21 -1.97 -9.24
CA ALA A 24 14.40 -1.11 -8.69
C ALA A 24 13.32 -0.83 -9.58
N PHE A 25 13.63 -0.58 -10.66
CA PHE A 25 12.71 -0.13 -11.40
C PHE A 25 11.74 -0.97 -11.70
N ALA A 26 12.00 -1.89 -11.47
CA ALA A 26 11.10 -2.80 -11.85
C ALA A 26 9.90 -2.23 -11.27
N GLY A 27 9.95 -1.19 -10.73
CA GLY A 27 8.85 -0.64 -10.22
C GLY A 27 7.62 -1.37 -10.37
N GLY A 28 7.57 -2.36 -10.81
CA GLY A 28 6.36 -3.04 -10.89
C GLY A 28 6.14 -3.94 -9.74
N HIS A 29 6.60 -3.63 -8.61
CA HIS A 29 6.36 -4.48 -7.47
C HIS A 29 4.86 -4.63 -7.26
N MET A 30 4.39 -5.85 -7.16
CA MET A 30 3.01 -6.14 -6.85
C MET A 30 2.95 -6.92 -5.57
N ASP A 31 2.03 -6.54 -4.71
CA ASP A 31 1.86 -7.21 -3.45
C ASP A 31 1.06 -8.50 -3.68
N SER A 32 1.36 -9.52 -2.91
CA SER A 32 0.71 -10.81 -3.03
C SER A 32 -0.27 -11.09 -1.90
N THR A 33 -0.12 -10.43 -0.79
CA THR A 33 -0.97 -10.63 0.38
C THR A 33 -1.46 -9.30 0.93
N PRO A 34 -2.56 -9.30 1.66
CA PRO A 34 -3.00 -8.07 2.32
C PRO A 34 -1.95 -7.48 3.25
N GLN A 35 -1.18 -8.31 3.95
CA GLN A 35 -0.15 -7.79 4.83
C GLN A 35 0.89 -6.98 4.04
N GLU A 36 1.27 -7.49 2.88
CA GLU A 36 2.20 -6.77 2.02
C GLU A 36 1.61 -5.46 1.52
N VAL A 37 0.30 -5.46 1.22
CA VAL A 37 -0.37 -4.23 0.80
C VAL A 37 -0.28 -3.18 1.91
N PHE A 38 -0.58 -3.54 3.15
CA PHE A 38 -0.54 -2.57 4.24
C PHE A 38 0.90 -2.12 4.52
N ASP A 39 1.87 -3.02 4.37
CA ASP A 39 3.27 -2.63 4.53
C ASP A 39 3.69 -1.65 3.43
N SER A 40 3.24 -1.86 2.20
CA SER A 40 3.52 -0.96 1.09
C SER A 40 2.85 0.39 1.27
N MET A 41 1.66 0.42 1.86
CA MET A 41 0.94 1.67 2.09
C MET A 41 1.74 2.63 2.97
N ARG A 42 2.58 2.11 3.85
CA ARG A 42 3.39 2.97 4.71
C ARG A 42 4.30 3.86 3.88
N GLY A 43 4.78 3.39 2.76
CA GLY A 43 5.67 4.16 1.90
C GLY A 43 4.95 5.07 0.93
N SER A 44 3.63 4.95 0.80
CA SER A 44 2.88 5.76 -0.16
C SER A 44 2.07 6.88 0.51
N PHE A 45 2.17 7.05 1.80
CA PHE A 45 1.38 8.04 2.53
C PHE A 45 1.69 9.46 2.05
N GLN A 46 0.64 10.20 1.71
CA GLN A 46 0.75 11.58 1.26
C GLN A 46 0.26 12.50 2.36
N SER A 47 1.18 12.99 3.17
CA SER A 47 0.84 13.84 4.31
C SER A 47 0.04 15.07 3.90
N ALA A 48 0.41 15.69 2.80
CA ALA A 48 -0.29 16.89 2.34
C ALA A 48 -1.76 16.61 2.00
N LYS A 49 -2.05 15.41 1.47
CA LYS A 49 -3.42 15.05 1.13
C LYS A 49 -4.22 14.70 2.38
N ALA A 50 -3.55 14.38 3.46
CA ALA A 50 -4.20 14.01 4.72
C ALA A 50 -4.44 15.21 5.62
N LYS A 51 -4.00 16.40 5.23
CA LYS A 51 -4.21 17.58 6.05
C LYS A 51 -5.69 17.84 6.24
N GLY A 52 -6.08 18.05 7.47
CA GLY A 52 -7.48 18.31 7.79
C GLY A 52 -8.38 17.07 7.78
N VAL A 53 -7.80 15.91 7.49
CA VAL A 53 -8.59 14.69 7.45
C VAL A 53 -8.49 13.97 8.78
N HIS A 54 -9.66 13.59 9.32
CA HIS A 54 -9.74 12.80 10.53
C HIS A 54 -10.61 11.60 10.18
N ALA A 55 -10.00 10.44 9.99
CA ALA A 55 -10.73 9.27 9.53
C ALA A 55 -10.15 8.00 10.12
N ARG A 56 -11.02 7.08 10.49
CA ARG A 56 -10.64 5.78 10.98
C ARG A 56 -11.13 4.75 9.99
N TYR A 57 -10.21 4.09 9.34
CA TYR A 57 -10.49 3.08 8.33
C TYR A 57 -10.31 1.70 8.92
N GLN A 58 -11.27 0.83 8.67
CA GLN A 58 -11.23 -0.55 9.12
C GLN A 58 -11.33 -1.48 7.92
N TRP A 59 -10.53 -2.51 7.88
CA TRP A 59 -10.61 -3.55 6.85
C TRP A 59 -10.93 -4.88 7.51
N ASP A 60 -11.95 -5.55 6.98
CA ASP A 60 -12.32 -6.89 7.37
C ASP A 60 -12.19 -7.76 6.13
N LEU A 61 -11.11 -8.50 6.03
CA LEU A 61 -10.82 -9.29 4.85
C LEU A 61 -10.97 -10.77 5.16
N SER A 62 -11.70 -11.47 4.28
CA SER A 62 -11.92 -12.90 4.41
C SER A 62 -10.91 -13.68 3.58
N GLY A 63 -10.87 -14.98 3.76
CA GLY A 63 -9.99 -15.86 3.00
C GLY A 63 -8.77 -16.30 3.79
N PRO A 64 -7.97 -17.20 3.22
CA PRO A 64 -6.80 -17.75 3.91
C PRO A 64 -5.77 -16.71 4.36
N GLN A 65 -5.64 -15.63 3.62
CA GLN A 65 -4.72 -14.55 3.96
C GLN A 65 -5.46 -13.35 4.56
N GLY A 66 -6.72 -13.54 4.91
CA GLY A 66 -7.54 -12.47 5.44
C GLY A 66 -7.18 -12.09 6.87
N GLY A 67 -7.91 -11.15 7.39
CA GLY A 67 -7.69 -10.66 8.74
C GLY A 67 -8.29 -9.28 8.86
N GLU A 68 -7.92 -8.60 9.92
CA GLU A 68 -8.43 -7.27 10.20
C GLU A 68 -7.28 -6.30 10.33
N TRP A 69 -7.42 -5.15 9.72
CA TRP A 69 -6.42 -4.07 9.78
C TRP A 69 -7.14 -2.75 9.95
N TRP A 70 -6.46 -1.77 10.46
CA TRP A 70 -7.00 -0.43 10.58
C TRP A 70 -5.94 0.62 10.32
N ILE A 71 -6.39 1.80 9.88
CA ILE A 71 -5.55 2.97 9.72
C ILE A 71 -6.32 4.16 10.29
N ASP A 72 -5.68 4.89 11.18
CA ASP A 72 -6.25 6.10 11.76
C ASP A 72 -5.49 7.29 11.19
N VAL A 73 -6.15 8.07 10.36
CA VAL A 73 -5.55 9.26 9.75
C VAL A 73 -5.96 10.47 10.57
N ASN A 74 -4.99 11.27 10.94
CA ASN A 74 -5.26 12.43 11.77
C ASN A 74 -4.42 13.62 11.31
N ASP A 75 -5.02 14.48 10.52
CA ASP A 75 -4.42 15.77 10.12
C ASP A 75 -2.96 15.67 9.70
N GLY A 76 -2.73 14.97 8.62
CA GLY A 76 -1.38 14.86 8.04
C GLY A 76 -0.52 13.76 8.64
N THR A 77 -1.04 12.98 9.57
CA THR A 77 -0.32 11.85 10.15
C THR A 77 -1.21 10.62 10.12
N TYR A 78 -0.64 9.45 10.36
CA TYR A 78 -1.44 8.25 10.46
C TYR A 78 -0.83 7.24 11.42
N LYS A 79 -1.68 6.34 11.89
CA LYS A 79 -1.26 5.16 12.64
C LYS A 79 -1.90 3.97 11.97
N MET A 80 -1.26 2.85 12.01
CA MET A 80 -1.74 1.63 11.36
C MET A 80 -1.51 0.44 12.26
N GLY A 81 -2.43 -0.48 12.26
CA GLY A 81 -2.29 -1.68 13.08
C GLY A 81 -3.19 -2.80 12.61
N LYS A 82 -3.11 -3.94 13.30
CA LYS A 82 -3.96 -5.09 13.04
C LYS A 82 -5.06 -5.14 14.09
N GLY A 83 -6.18 -5.75 13.72
CA GLY A 83 -7.32 -5.87 14.61
C GLY A 83 -8.39 -4.85 14.31
N LYS A 84 -9.17 -4.51 15.31
CA LYS A 84 -10.28 -3.59 15.12
C LYS A 84 -9.98 -2.26 15.76
N ILE A 85 -10.53 -1.21 15.15
CA ILE A 85 -10.41 0.14 15.70
C ILE A 85 -11.81 0.57 16.14
N ASP A 86 -11.87 1.35 17.20
CA ASP A 86 -13.16 1.83 17.70
C ASP A 86 -13.75 2.89 16.79
N ASN A 87 -15.05 2.85 16.62
CA ASN A 87 -15.78 3.85 15.84
C ASN A 87 -15.17 4.14 14.47
N PRO A 88 -15.06 3.14 13.60
CA PRO A 88 -14.50 3.39 12.27
C PRO A 88 -15.41 4.32 11.47
N SER A 89 -14.81 5.24 10.76
CA SER A 89 -15.54 6.13 9.85
C SER A 89 -15.93 5.38 8.59
N VAL A 90 -15.09 4.44 8.18
CA VAL A 90 -15.31 3.64 6.97
C VAL A 90 -14.84 2.22 7.25
N THR A 91 -15.62 1.24 6.81
CA THR A 91 -15.23 -0.16 6.89
C THR A 91 -15.24 -0.76 5.49
N PHE A 92 -14.13 -1.37 5.12
CA PHE A 92 -14.01 -2.08 3.86
C PHE A 92 -14.07 -3.58 4.15
N ALA A 93 -14.90 -4.29 3.43
CA ALA A 93 -14.98 -5.74 3.55
C ALA A 93 -14.83 -6.37 2.17
N ALA A 94 -13.95 -7.33 2.05
CA ALA A 94 -13.66 -7.99 0.78
C ALA A 94 -12.95 -9.30 1.05
N LYS A 95 -12.78 -10.10 0.00
CA LYS A 95 -11.91 -11.25 0.10
C LYS A 95 -10.46 -10.75 0.02
N ASP A 96 -9.56 -11.49 0.63
CA ASP A 96 -8.15 -11.16 0.60
C ASP A 96 -7.63 -10.91 -0.81
N LYS A 97 -7.97 -11.80 -1.75
CA LYS A 97 -7.49 -11.66 -3.12
C LYS A 97 -8.07 -10.44 -3.82
N ASP A 98 -9.31 -10.12 -3.53
CA ASP A 98 -9.95 -8.98 -4.17
C ASP A 98 -9.33 -7.66 -3.68
N TRP A 99 -9.04 -7.58 -2.39
CA TRP A 99 -8.37 -6.38 -1.86
C TRP A 99 -6.98 -6.22 -2.47
N VAL A 100 -6.22 -7.31 -2.57
CA VAL A 100 -4.90 -7.27 -3.18
C VAL A 100 -5.00 -6.83 -4.64
N ALA A 101 -5.98 -7.34 -5.39
CA ALA A 101 -6.15 -6.96 -6.79
C ALA A 101 -6.51 -5.48 -6.94
N VAL A 102 -7.35 -4.95 -6.07
CA VAL A 102 -7.70 -3.54 -6.08
C VAL A 102 -6.45 -2.70 -5.77
N SER A 103 -5.66 -3.12 -4.80
CA SER A 103 -4.47 -2.39 -4.39
C SER A 103 -3.39 -2.39 -5.46
N ASN A 104 -3.29 -3.46 -6.22
CA ASN A 104 -2.32 -3.56 -7.32
C ASN A 104 -2.85 -2.94 -8.61
N HIS A 105 -4.03 -2.33 -8.57
CA HIS A 105 -4.68 -1.74 -9.74
C HIS A 105 -5.01 -2.79 -10.82
N GLN A 106 -5.12 -4.04 -10.44
CA GLN A 106 -5.55 -5.10 -11.34
C GLN A 106 -7.07 -5.16 -11.42
N MET A 107 -7.76 -4.54 -10.46
CA MET A 107 -9.20 -4.46 -10.42
C MET A 107 -9.55 -3.03 -10.02
N GLY A 108 -10.42 -2.39 -10.76
CA GLY A 108 -10.84 -1.04 -10.42
C GLY A 108 -11.67 -1.05 -9.14
N GLY A 109 -11.42 -0.11 -8.26
CA GLY A 109 -12.14 -0.01 -6.99
C GLY A 109 -13.64 0.20 -7.20
N THR A 110 -14.02 1.05 -8.16
CA THR A 110 -15.42 1.29 -8.46
C THR A 110 -16.10 0.02 -8.97
N TRP A 111 -15.42 -0.70 -9.86
CA TRP A 111 -15.97 -1.94 -10.39
C TRP A 111 -16.13 -2.99 -9.28
N ALA A 112 -15.15 -3.08 -8.41
CA ALA A 112 -15.20 -4.02 -7.29
C ALA A 112 -16.38 -3.69 -6.37
N TYR A 113 -16.63 -2.41 -6.14
CA TYR A 113 -17.73 -1.97 -5.30
C TYR A 113 -19.06 -2.30 -5.99
N LEU A 114 -19.20 -1.98 -7.26
CA LEU A 114 -20.45 -2.20 -7.97
C LEU A 114 -20.78 -3.69 -8.12
N THR A 115 -19.78 -4.54 -8.21
CA THR A 115 -20.01 -5.99 -8.38
C THR A 115 -20.12 -6.72 -7.03
N GLY A 116 -20.00 -5.98 -5.91
CA GLY A 116 -20.11 -6.59 -4.60
C GLY A 116 -18.85 -7.27 -4.10
N ARG A 117 -17.75 -7.14 -4.82
CA ARG A 117 -16.48 -7.72 -4.38
C ARG A 117 -15.84 -6.88 -3.28
N LEU A 118 -16.12 -5.59 -3.26
CA LEU A 118 -15.65 -4.69 -2.22
C LEU A 118 -16.88 -4.04 -1.61
N LYS A 119 -17.10 -4.28 -0.33
CA LYS A 119 -18.20 -3.63 0.38
C LYS A 119 -17.64 -2.48 1.17
N ILE A 120 -18.31 -1.35 1.10
CA ILE A 120 -17.88 -0.14 1.79
C ILE A 120 -19.04 0.33 2.65
N ARG A 121 -18.78 0.44 3.94
CA ARG A 121 -19.78 0.97 4.87
C ARG A 121 -19.24 2.24 5.51
N GLY A 122 -20.10 3.19 5.76
CA GLY A 122 -19.71 4.43 6.39
C GLY A 122 -19.59 5.56 5.38
N ASP A 123 -18.66 6.46 5.60
CA ASP A 123 -18.53 7.66 4.82
C ASP A 123 -17.87 7.39 3.45
N GLN A 124 -18.68 7.50 2.40
CA GLN A 124 -18.19 7.22 1.04
C GLN A 124 -17.17 8.27 0.57
N GLY A 125 -17.28 9.49 1.05
CA GLY A 125 -16.31 10.53 0.71
C GLY A 125 -14.93 10.20 1.28
N LEU A 126 -14.90 9.72 2.53
CA LEU A 126 -13.64 9.33 3.14
C LEU A 126 -13.10 8.06 2.49
N ALA A 127 -13.98 7.17 2.00
CA ALA A 127 -13.52 5.98 1.29
C ALA A 127 -12.75 6.37 0.03
N ARG A 128 -13.27 7.36 -0.71
CA ARG A 128 -12.56 7.82 -1.90
C ARG A 128 -11.29 8.57 -1.54
N LYS A 129 -11.31 9.29 -0.43
CA LYS A 129 -10.15 10.06 0.02
C LYS A 129 -8.96 9.15 0.33
N LEU A 130 -9.22 7.91 0.72
CA LEU A 130 -8.15 6.96 1.01
C LEU A 130 -7.21 6.80 -0.19
N GLY A 131 -7.75 6.75 -1.40
CA GLY A 131 -6.93 6.59 -2.59
C GLY A 131 -6.07 7.81 -2.90
N GLU A 132 -6.40 8.98 -2.36
CA GLU A 132 -5.57 10.17 -2.51
C GLU A 132 -4.48 10.19 -1.45
N ILE A 133 -4.77 9.69 -0.26
CA ILE A 133 -3.82 9.69 0.85
C ILE A 133 -2.79 8.57 0.69
N PHE A 134 -3.22 7.44 0.18
CA PHE A 134 -2.34 6.27 -0.06
C PHE A 134 -2.51 5.82 -1.51
N PRO A 135 -1.96 6.55 -2.47
CA PRO A 135 -2.15 6.23 -3.88
C PRO A 135 -1.45 4.96 -4.36
#